data_cf77694028dc36e06eba2292c0416c32
#
_entry.id   cf77694028dc36e06eba2292c0416c32
#
_cell.length_a   1.000
_cell.length_b   1.000
_cell.length_c   1.000
_cell.angle_alpha   90.00
_cell.angle_beta   90.00
_cell.angle_gamma   90.00
#
_symmetry.space_group_name_H-M   'P 1'
#
loop_
_entity.id
_entity.type
_entity.pdbx_description
1 polymer ?
#
loop_
_entity_poly.entity_id
_entity_poly.type
_entity_poly.pdbx_seq_one_letter_code
_entity_poly.pdbx_strand_id
1 'polypeptide(L)'
;MDDTLINDQKLSNLGRELNRHPFFFCVPIQLTAQESGKNESFSGTLTLLRIDEGKNVGVTCYHVIDKYIDLLGADSEAILVIAGVKFDGVLDRLIDHSVSNDIAIIDLSDFPPLKDIGLGITPQFCEPPRWPPYSLAEEQVTTLGGFPGQWRIEKGKKHFEYATFGIAGELVSDVRDTSFKVSLVDDRHLKTDLGHKTFNDLVHYGGLSGCPVFVQRELFVEIVGIVREGGDLFFEATRLDVFDSNYRIFKFPEATDRPLMLG
;
A
#
# COMPACT_ATOMS: atom_id res chain seq x y z
N MET A 1 -13.97 40.64 1.34
CA MET A 1 -13.24 39.44 0.91
C MET A 1 -14.30 38.40 0.64
N ASP A 2 -14.30 37.80 -0.52
CA ASP A 2 -15.43 36.98 -1.00
C ASP A 2 -15.40 35.61 -0.26
N ASP A 3 -16.46 35.33 0.50
CA ASP A 3 -16.58 34.10 1.30
C ASP A 3 -16.49 32.83 0.44
N THR A 4 -16.83 32.92 -0.84
CA THR A 4 -16.72 31.84 -1.84
C THR A 4 -15.26 31.47 -2.08
N LEU A 5 -14.38 32.45 -2.29
CA LEU A 5 -12.94 32.22 -2.49
C LEU A 5 -12.25 31.59 -1.28
N ILE A 6 -12.69 31.95 -0.07
CA ILE A 6 -12.16 31.38 1.17
C ILE A 6 -12.58 29.90 1.31
N ASN A 7 -13.82 29.58 0.91
CA ASN A 7 -14.33 28.20 0.96
C ASN A 7 -13.61 27.32 -0.08
N ASP A 8 -13.43 27.80 -1.30
CA ASP A 8 -12.72 27.04 -2.35
C ASP A 8 -11.26 26.76 -1.97
N GLN A 9 -10.60 27.74 -1.35
CA GLN A 9 -9.22 27.54 -0.89
C GLN A 9 -9.11 26.56 0.29
N LYS A 10 -10.09 26.55 1.21
CA LYS A 10 -10.17 25.57 2.31
C LYS A 10 -10.44 24.16 1.79
N LEU A 11 -11.34 23.98 0.85
CA LEU A 11 -11.64 22.69 0.21
C LEU A 11 -10.43 22.16 -0.56
N SER A 12 -9.72 23.02 -1.30
CA SER A 12 -8.49 22.65 -1.98
C SER A 12 -7.38 22.22 -1.01
N ASN A 13 -7.25 22.90 0.12
CA ASN A 13 -6.26 22.52 1.16
C ASN A 13 -6.63 21.20 1.81
N LEU A 14 -7.89 20.96 2.15
CA LEU A 14 -8.36 19.69 2.72
C LEU A 14 -8.12 18.53 1.75
N GLY A 15 -8.45 18.70 0.48
CA GLY A 15 -8.19 17.70 -0.54
C GLY A 15 -6.71 17.35 -0.67
N ARG A 16 -5.83 18.37 -0.58
CA ARG A 16 -4.39 18.14 -0.60
C ARG A 16 -3.91 17.33 0.62
N GLU A 17 -4.39 17.66 1.81
CA GLU A 17 -4.03 16.93 3.03
C GLU A 17 -4.56 15.49 2.99
N LEU A 18 -5.78 15.28 2.53
CA LEU A 18 -6.34 13.93 2.35
C LEU A 18 -5.51 13.11 1.36
N ASN A 19 -5.10 13.69 0.23
CA ASN A 19 -4.25 13.01 -0.74
C ASN A 19 -2.83 12.69 -0.20
N ARG A 20 -2.32 13.47 0.74
CA ARG A 20 -1.03 13.21 1.40
C ARG A 20 -1.13 12.17 2.52
N HIS A 21 -2.31 11.99 3.08
CA HIS A 21 -2.53 11.16 4.26
C HIS A 21 -1.96 9.73 4.13
N PRO A 22 -2.17 9.00 3.03
CA PRO A 22 -1.65 7.64 2.87
C PRO A 22 -0.13 7.55 2.98
N PHE A 23 0.60 8.57 2.54
CA PHE A 23 2.08 8.56 2.51
C PHE A 23 2.73 8.70 3.88
N PHE A 24 1.96 9.07 4.91
CA PHE A 24 2.44 8.97 6.28
C PHE A 24 2.53 7.52 6.75
N PHE A 25 1.83 6.59 6.10
CA PHE A 25 1.65 5.22 6.57
C PHE A 25 2.03 4.16 5.54
N CYS A 26 2.74 4.53 4.48
CA CYS A 26 3.26 3.57 3.54
C CYS A 26 4.64 3.95 2.99
N VAL A 27 5.35 2.95 2.49
CA VAL A 27 6.68 3.10 1.91
C VAL A 27 6.80 2.23 0.65
N PRO A 28 7.71 2.58 -0.28
CA PRO A 28 8.00 1.72 -1.42
C PRO A 28 8.71 0.43 -0.96
N ILE A 29 8.29 -0.69 -1.55
CA ILE A 29 8.99 -1.97 -1.48
C ILE A 29 9.50 -2.31 -2.88
N GLN A 30 10.72 -2.80 -2.97
CA GLN A 30 11.35 -3.13 -4.22
C GLN A 30 12.10 -4.44 -4.16
N LEU A 31 11.97 -5.19 -5.23
CA LEU A 31 12.66 -6.43 -5.48
C LEU A 31 13.65 -6.23 -6.62
N THR A 32 14.88 -6.66 -6.44
CA THR A 32 15.89 -6.64 -7.50
C THR A 32 16.59 -7.98 -7.55
N ALA A 33 16.72 -8.53 -8.76
CA ALA A 33 17.51 -9.72 -9.02
C ALA A 33 18.39 -9.49 -10.24
N GLN A 34 19.53 -10.16 -10.29
CA GLN A 34 20.47 -10.10 -11.40
C GLN A 34 20.43 -11.44 -12.14
N GLU A 35 19.39 -11.67 -12.92
CA GLU A 35 19.26 -12.90 -13.69
C GLU A 35 19.90 -12.75 -15.07
N SER A 36 20.85 -13.64 -15.41
CA SER A 36 21.43 -13.79 -16.75
C SER A 36 21.90 -12.49 -17.41
N GLY A 37 22.38 -11.51 -16.61
CA GLY A 37 22.84 -10.21 -17.11
C GLY A 37 21.72 -9.20 -17.35
N LYS A 38 20.48 -9.51 -17.03
CA LYS A 38 19.35 -8.57 -17.00
C LYS A 38 19.01 -8.24 -15.56
N ASN A 39 18.92 -6.95 -15.25
CA ASN A 39 18.39 -6.50 -13.96
C ASN A 39 16.87 -6.60 -14.03
N GLU A 40 16.29 -7.60 -13.37
CA GLU A 40 14.84 -7.63 -13.12
C GLU A 40 14.52 -6.82 -11.87
N SER A 41 13.51 -6.02 -11.95
CA SER A 41 13.12 -5.13 -10.86
C SER A 41 11.60 -4.99 -10.79
N PHE A 42 11.05 -5.37 -9.65
CA PHE A 42 9.64 -5.26 -9.33
C PHE A 42 9.46 -4.27 -8.19
N SER A 43 8.30 -3.65 -8.11
CA SER A 43 7.98 -2.71 -7.04
C SER A 43 6.56 -2.93 -6.55
N GLY A 44 6.37 -2.60 -5.28
CA GLY A 44 5.10 -2.58 -4.60
C GLY A 44 5.08 -1.45 -3.57
N THR A 45 4.01 -1.41 -2.83
CA THR A 45 3.84 -0.54 -1.67
C THR A 45 3.72 -1.41 -0.42
N LEU A 46 4.30 -0.96 0.68
CA LEU A 46 4.19 -1.59 2.00
C LEU A 46 3.47 -0.64 2.93
N THR A 47 2.32 -1.03 3.42
CA THR A 47 1.56 -0.31 4.45
C THR A 47 2.14 -0.61 5.83
N LEU A 48 2.36 0.42 6.62
CA LEU A 48 2.98 0.36 7.94
C LEU A 48 1.90 0.40 9.03
N LEU A 49 1.80 -0.64 9.83
CA LEU A 49 0.86 -0.72 10.94
C LEU A 49 1.59 -0.94 12.26
N ARG A 50 1.11 -0.30 13.32
CA ARG A 50 1.47 -0.64 14.69
C ARG A 50 0.32 -1.39 15.31
N ILE A 51 0.58 -2.64 15.65
CA ILE A 51 -0.37 -3.55 16.25
C ILE A 51 0.07 -3.84 17.69
N ASP A 52 -0.80 -4.41 18.48
CA ASP A 52 -0.62 -4.80 19.88
C ASP A 52 0.71 -4.38 20.55
N GLU A 53 0.64 -3.76 21.73
CA GLU A 53 1.78 -3.42 22.59
C GLU A 53 3.00 -2.78 21.87
N GLY A 54 2.76 -2.18 20.67
CA GLY A 54 3.80 -1.49 19.91
C GLY A 54 4.54 -2.35 18.90
N LYS A 55 4.05 -3.52 18.53
CA LYS A 55 4.61 -4.33 17.46
C LYS A 55 4.42 -3.66 16.10
N ASN A 56 5.51 -3.38 15.42
CA ASN A 56 5.52 -2.80 14.08
C ASN A 56 5.44 -3.91 13.02
N VAL A 57 4.49 -3.77 12.08
CA VAL A 57 4.35 -4.70 10.96
C VAL A 57 4.21 -3.95 9.64
N GLY A 58 4.61 -4.59 8.56
CA GLY A 58 4.33 -4.18 7.19
C GLY A 58 3.27 -5.08 6.58
N VAL A 59 2.29 -4.49 5.90
CA VAL A 59 1.26 -5.23 5.16
C VAL A 59 1.38 -4.91 3.68
N THR A 60 1.44 -5.93 2.84
CA THR A 60 1.51 -5.80 1.37
C THR A 60 0.73 -6.93 0.71
N CYS A 61 0.65 -6.92 -0.61
CA CYS A 61 0.07 -8.03 -1.35
C CYS A 61 0.96 -9.26 -1.31
N TYR A 62 0.35 -10.45 -1.23
CA TYR A 62 1.11 -11.70 -1.22
C TYR A 62 1.88 -11.91 -2.52
N HIS A 63 1.31 -11.56 -3.68
CA HIS A 63 2.00 -11.71 -4.97
C HIS A 63 3.32 -10.92 -5.04
N VAL A 64 3.48 -9.85 -4.25
CA VAL A 64 4.75 -9.11 -4.14
C VAL A 64 5.81 -9.96 -3.42
N ILE A 65 5.41 -10.67 -2.37
CA ILE A 65 6.30 -11.58 -1.61
C ILE A 65 6.57 -12.86 -2.41
N ASP A 66 5.53 -13.42 -3.05
CA ASP A 66 5.65 -14.60 -3.91
C ASP A 66 6.65 -14.35 -5.05
N LYS A 67 6.61 -13.16 -5.66
CA LYS A 67 7.60 -12.77 -6.67
C LYS A 67 9.02 -12.70 -6.11
N TYR A 68 9.19 -12.28 -4.86
CA TYR A 68 10.51 -12.32 -4.20
C TYR A 68 11.00 -13.76 -3.97
N ILE A 69 10.10 -14.67 -3.59
CA ILE A 69 10.40 -16.09 -3.41
C ILE A 69 10.85 -16.71 -4.74
N ASP A 70 10.12 -16.43 -5.82
CA ASP A 70 10.48 -16.87 -7.17
C ASP A 70 11.88 -16.39 -7.58
N LEU A 71 12.17 -15.10 -7.32
CA LEU A 71 13.48 -14.52 -7.63
C LEU A 71 14.60 -15.14 -6.80
N LEU A 72 14.37 -15.43 -5.51
CA LEU A 72 15.35 -16.13 -4.67
C LEU A 72 15.64 -17.55 -5.16
N GLY A 73 14.62 -18.23 -5.69
CA GLY A 73 14.79 -19.56 -6.29
C GLY A 73 15.60 -19.55 -7.59
N ALA A 74 15.51 -18.46 -8.35
CA ALA A 74 16.25 -18.27 -9.60
C ALA A 74 17.64 -17.63 -9.38
N ASP A 75 17.75 -16.71 -8.42
CA ASP A 75 18.96 -15.95 -8.11
C ASP A 75 19.10 -15.73 -6.60
N SER A 76 20.07 -16.40 -5.98
CA SER A 76 20.36 -16.27 -4.55
C SER A 76 20.79 -14.85 -4.12
N GLU A 77 21.09 -13.98 -5.06
CA GLU A 77 21.42 -12.57 -4.82
C GLU A 77 20.21 -11.63 -4.90
N ALA A 78 18.99 -12.18 -5.04
CA ALA A 78 17.77 -11.38 -5.01
C ALA A 78 17.68 -10.55 -3.71
N ILE A 79 17.41 -9.26 -3.86
CA ILE A 79 17.40 -8.30 -2.75
C ILE A 79 16.00 -7.69 -2.65
N LEU A 80 15.47 -7.68 -1.42
CA LEU A 80 14.30 -6.89 -1.07
C LEU A 80 14.75 -5.60 -0.37
N VAL A 81 14.20 -4.48 -0.82
CA VAL A 81 14.50 -3.15 -0.29
C VAL A 81 13.18 -2.51 0.18
N ILE A 82 13.13 -2.05 1.41
CA ILE A 82 11.99 -1.33 2.00
C ILE A 82 12.45 0.09 2.32
N ALA A 83 11.79 1.10 1.78
CA ALA A 83 12.13 2.51 2.02
C ALA A 83 13.62 2.83 1.78
N GLY A 84 14.25 2.20 0.78
CA GLY A 84 15.68 2.36 0.48
C GLY A 84 16.63 1.56 1.38
N VAL A 85 16.12 0.79 2.33
CA VAL A 85 16.92 -0.07 3.24
C VAL A 85 16.82 -1.52 2.78
N LYS A 86 17.97 -2.19 2.63
CA LYS A 86 18.00 -3.63 2.37
C LYS A 86 17.36 -4.37 3.54
N PHE A 87 16.44 -5.26 3.22
CA PHE A 87 15.70 -6.05 4.20
C PHE A 87 15.99 -7.54 3.99
N ASP A 88 16.74 -8.10 4.91
CA ASP A 88 17.15 -9.49 4.86
C ASP A 88 16.18 -10.38 5.67
N GLY A 89 16.05 -11.64 5.27
CA GLY A 89 15.30 -12.66 6.02
C GLY A 89 13.79 -12.41 6.01
N VAL A 90 13.23 -11.87 4.91
CA VAL A 90 11.78 -11.58 4.83
C VAL A 90 10.92 -12.81 5.10
N LEU A 91 11.38 -14.01 4.70
CA LEU A 91 10.62 -15.26 4.91
C LEU A 91 10.55 -15.65 6.39
N ASP A 92 11.63 -15.43 7.14
CA ASP A 92 11.66 -15.69 8.59
C ASP A 92 10.80 -14.66 9.36
N ARG A 93 10.51 -13.52 8.74
CA ARG A 93 9.72 -12.42 9.29
C ARG A 93 8.27 -12.42 8.81
N LEU A 94 7.89 -13.34 7.95
CA LEU A 94 6.52 -13.47 7.47
C LEU A 94 5.65 -14.01 8.61
N ILE A 95 4.81 -13.14 9.18
CA ILE A 95 3.93 -13.49 10.31
C ILE A 95 2.79 -14.36 9.83
N ASP A 96 2.14 -13.95 8.72
CA ASP A 96 1.04 -14.67 8.11
C ASP A 96 0.84 -14.21 6.66
N HIS A 97 0.14 -15.04 5.86
CA HIS A 97 -0.21 -14.69 4.48
C HIS A 97 -1.46 -15.44 4.02
N SER A 98 -2.10 -14.92 2.99
CA SER A 98 -3.21 -15.57 2.29
C SER A 98 -3.10 -15.34 0.80
N VAL A 99 -2.98 -16.42 0.04
CA VAL A 99 -2.96 -16.39 -1.43
C VAL A 99 -4.31 -15.92 -1.97
N SER A 100 -5.41 -16.44 -1.41
CA SER A 100 -6.77 -16.12 -1.86
C SER A 100 -7.18 -14.67 -1.62
N ASN A 101 -6.71 -14.09 -0.51
CA ASN A 101 -6.96 -12.69 -0.18
C ASN A 101 -5.85 -11.77 -0.72
N ASP A 102 -4.80 -12.34 -1.31
CA ASP A 102 -3.62 -11.64 -1.82
C ASP A 102 -3.04 -10.65 -0.81
N ILE A 103 -2.72 -11.15 0.39
CA ILE A 103 -2.19 -10.32 1.48
C ILE A 103 -1.09 -11.05 2.25
N ALA A 104 -0.10 -10.30 2.71
CA ALA A 104 1.01 -10.78 3.53
C ALA A 104 1.36 -9.78 4.63
N ILE A 105 1.72 -10.29 5.80
CA ILE A 105 2.12 -9.52 6.98
C ILE A 105 3.55 -9.84 7.34
N ILE A 106 4.39 -8.83 7.46
CA ILE A 106 5.83 -8.94 7.72
C ILE A 106 6.16 -8.27 9.06
N ASP A 107 6.95 -8.91 9.90
CA ASP A 107 7.46 -8.32 11.13
C ASP A 107 8.53 -7.26 10.84
N LEU A 108 8.28 -6.03 11.30
CA LEU A 108 9.18 -4.90 11.18
C LEU A 108 9.62 -4.36 12.56
N SER A 109 9.52 -5.17 13.62
CA SER A 109 9.78 -4.70 15.00
C SER A 109 11.19 -4.17 15.20
N ASP A 110 12.17 -4.68 14.47
CA ASP A 110 13.58 -4.24 14.49
C ASP A 110 13.97 -3.44 13.23
N PHE A 111 12.99 -2.99 12.43
CA PHE A 111 13.27 -2.16 11.27
C PHE A 111 13.87 -0.81 11.72
N PRO A 112 14.92 -0.32 11.04
CA PRO A 112 15.54 0.94 11.42
C PRO A 112 14.56 2.12 11.30
N PRO A 113 14.81 3.23 12.03
CA PRO A 113 13.95 4.41 11.95
C PRO A 113 13.76 4.88 10.52
N LEU A 114 12.51 5.08 10.14
CA LEU A 114 12.12 5.56 8.82
C LEU A 114 12.63 7.00 8.62
N LYS A 115 13.03 7.29 7.39
CA LYS A 115 13.49 8.62 6.96
C LYS A 115 12.52 9.19 5.94
N ASP A 116 12.62 10.49 5.71
CA ASP A 116 11.92 11.14 4.60
C ASP A 116 12.25 10.42 3.28
N ILE A 117 11.21 10.02 2.57
CA ILE A 117 11.28 9.31 1.30
C ILE A 117 11.30 10.27 0.09
N GLY A 118 11.64 11.53 0.31
CA GLY A 118 11.76 12.55 -0.74
C GLY A 118 10.50 13.40 -0.95
N LEU A 119 9.50 13.28 -0.05
CA LEU A 119 8.24 14.03 -0.12
C LEU A 119 8.12 15.13 0.94
N GLY A 120 9.14 15.34 1.78
CA GLY A 120 9.02 16.12 3.01
C GLY A 120 8.07 15.44 4.02
N ILE A 121 7.91 14.12 3.90
CA ILE A 121 7.09 13.26 4.78
C ILE A 121 8.01 12.18 5.33
N THR A 122 8.10 12.09 6.65
CA THR A 122 8.69 10.93 7.31
C THR A 122 7.58 9.92 7.60
N PRO A 123 7.58 8.75 6.96
CA PRO A 123 6.56 7.74 7.21
C PRO A 123 6.61 7.26 8.65
N GLN A 124 5.47 6.83 9.17
CA GLN A 124 5.30 6.31 10.52
C GLN A 124 4.35 5.10 10.51
N PHE A 125 4.36 4.32 11.56
CA PHE A 125 3.42 3.22 11.70
C PHE A 125 2.04 3.78 12.08
N CYS A 126 1.01 3.41 11.30
CA CYS A 126 -0.38 3.72 11.62
C CYS A 126 -0.80 2.92 12.85
N GLU A 127 -1.33 3.61 13.85
CA GLU A 127 -2.01 3.00 15.01
C GLU A 127 -3.53 3.07 14.74
N PRO A 128 -4.15 1.97 14.30
CA PRO A 128 -5.59 1.98 14.07
C PRO A 128 -6.33 2.27 15.38
N PRO A 129 -7.35 3.13 15.39
CA PRO A 129 -8.10 3.47 16.60
C PRO A 129 -8.80 2.26 17.22
N ARG A 130 -9.00 1.23 16.43
CA ARG A 130 -9.46 -0.10 16.84
C ARG A 130 -9.04 -1.17 15.85
N TRP A 131 -9.04 -2.42 16.29
CA TRP A 131 -8.83 -3.58 15.46
C TRP A 131 -9.82 -4.71 15.77
N PRO A 132 -10.44 -5.36 14.78
CA PRO A 132 -10.44 -4.98 13.37
C PRO A 132 -11.15 -3.64 13.12
N PRO A 133 -10.95 -3.05 11.91
CA PRO A 133 -11.65 -1.80 11.52
C PRO A 133 -13.16 -1.93 11.59
N TYR A 134 -13.88 -0.80 11.64
CA TYR A 134 -15.33 -0.80 11.51
C TYR A 134 -15.78 -1.35 10.17
N SER A 135 -16.96 -1.99 10.16
CA SER A 135 -17.56 -2.50 8.94
C SER A 135 -17.57 -1.46 7.84
N LEU A 136 -17.19 -1.90 6.65
CA LEU A 136 -17.18 -1.09 5.45
C LEU A 136 -18.57 -1.07 4.83
N ALA A 137 -19.00 0.07 4.31
CA ALA A 137 -20.22 0.23 3.55
C ALA A 137 -19.93 0.91 2.20
N GLU A 138 -20.82 0.69 1.24
CA GLU A 138 -20.76 1.41 -0.04
C GLU A 138 -20.97 2.91 0.15
N GLU A 139 -20.54 3.70 -0.82
CA GLU A 139 -20.60 5.15 -0.86
C GLU A 139 -19.76 5.90 0.19
N GLN A 140 -18.96 5.19 0.98
CA GLN A 140 -18.00 5.83 1.87
C GLN A 140 -16.87 6.47 1.07
N VAL A 141 -16.53 7.69 1.45
CA VAL A 141 -15.43 8.45 0.82
C VAL A 141 -14.08 7.88 1.24
N THR A 142 -13.24 7.61 0.25
CA THR A 142 -11.92 7.04 0.45
C THR A 142 -10.79 8.00 0.12
N THR A 143 -9.62 7.70 0.66
CA THR A 143 -8.32 8.14 0.14
C THR A 143 -7.36 6.96 0.11
N LEU A 144 -6.54 6.91 -0.93
CA LEU A 144 -5.49 5.89 -1.07
C LEU A 144 -4.25 6.49 -1.72
N GLY A 145 -3.11 5.82 -1.55
CA GLY A 145 -1.88 6.28 -2.18
C GLY A 145 -0.74 5.30 -2.00
N GLY A 146 0.18 5.33 -2.97
CA GLY A 146 1.32 4.42 -3.02
C GLY A 146 2.37 4.85 -4.06
N PHE A 147 3.21 3.90 -4.48
CA PHE A 147 4.40 4.15 -5.28
C PHE A 147 4.35 3.37 -6.60
N PRO A 148 3.79 3.96 -7.69
CA PRO A 148 3.73 3.29 -8.98
C PRO A 148 5.12 2.92 -9.49
N GLY A 149 5.29 1.67 -9.88
CA GLY A 149 6.57 1.16 -10.37
C GLY A 149 7.07 1.84 -11.63
N GLN A 150 6.16 2.25 -12.53
CA GLN A 150 6.51 2.98 -13.76
C GLN A 150 7.08 4.39 -13.50
N TRP A 151 6.86 4.95 -12.30
CA TRP A 151 7.38 6.27 -11.92
C TRP A 151 8.66 6.18 -11.10
N ARG A 152 9.20 4.98 -10.92
CA ARG A 152 10.49 4.75 -10.31
C ARG A 152 11.61 5.22 -11.24
N ILE A 153 12.58 5.95 -10.68
CA ILE A 153 13.77 6.41 -11.37
C ILE A 153 14.99 5.74 -10.76
N GLU A 154 15.73 4.96 -11.53
CA GLU A 154 16.98 4.36 -11.08
C GLU A 154 18.11 5.38 -11.15
N LYS A 155 18.71 5.69 -10.00
CA LYS A 155 19.87 6.61 -9.86
C LYS A 155 21.18 5.85 -9.68
N GLY A 156 21.19 4.53 -9.87
CA GLY A 156 22.33 3.63 -9.72
C GLY A 156 21.90 2.26 -9.25
N LYS A 157 22.85 1.33 -9.07
CA LYS A 157 22.56 -0.08 -8.80
C LYS A 157 21.67 -0.36 -7.57
N LYS A 158 21.55 0.59 -6.63
CA LYS A 158 20.81 0.40 -5.36
C LYS A 158 20.09 1.67 -4.88
N HIS A 159 20.05 2.71 -5.69
CA HIS A 159 19.39 3.96 -5.33
C HIS A 159 18.26 4.26 -6.29
N PHE A 160 17.06 4.42 -5.73
CA PHE A 160 15.82 4.64 -6.48
C PHE A 160 15.11 5.88 -5.94
N GLU A 161 14.62 6.68 -6.82
CA GLU A 161 13.66 7.74 -6.52
C GLU A 161 12.27 7.28 -6.95
N TYR A 162 11.26 7.60 -6.16
CA TYR A 162 9.88 7.25 -6.42
C TYR A 162 9.05 8.51 -6.57
N ALA A 163 8.19 8.54 -7.58
CA ALA A 163 7.07 9.45 -7.55
C ALA A 163 5.88 8.75 -6.86
N THR A 164 4.97 9.54 -6.34
CA THR A 164 3.80 9.07 -5.59
C THR A 164 2.54 9.22 -6.41
N PHE A 165 1.61 8.32 -6.16
CA PHE A 165 0.25 8.38 -6.65
C PHE A 165 -0.70 8.41 -5.46
N GLY A 166 -1.56 9.43 -5.39
CA GLY A 166 -2.58 9.53 -4.35
C GLY A 166 -3.88 10.09 -4.93
N ILE A 167 -4.99 9.55 -4.48
CA ILE A 167 -6.32 10.03 -4.79
C ILE A 167 -7.17 10.10 -3.53
N ALA A 168 -8.10 11.06 -3.51
CA ALA A 168 -9.10 11.20 -2.45
C ALA A 168 -10.44 11.62 -3.05
N GLY A 169 -11.51 11.34 -2.35
CA GLY A 169 -12.86 11.65 -2.79
C GLY A 169 -13.56 10.53 -3.56
N GLU A 170 -12.87 9.42 -3.78
CA GLU A 170 -13.44 8.25 -4.43
C GLU A 170 -14.37 7.49 -3.49
N LEU A 171 -15.29 6.71 -4.05
CA LEU A 171 -16.29 6.02 -3.26
C LEU A 171 -16.02 4.52 -3.20
N VAL A 172 -16.26 3.95 -2.03
CA VAL A 172 -16.35 2.50 -1.86
C VAL A 172 -17.53 1.97 -2.68
N SER A 173 -17.28 0.91 -3.42
CA SER A 173 -18.30 0.16 -4.17
C SER A 173 -18.04 -1.34 -4.11
N ASP A 174 -19.04 -2.14 -4.47
CA ASP A 174 -18.95 -3.60 -4.59
C ASP A 174 -18.29 -4.26 -3.35
N VAL A 175 -18.86 -4.01 -2.16
CA VAL A 175 -18.35 -4.58 -0.90
C VAL A 175 -18.70 -6.06 -0.83
N ARG A 176 -17.66 -6.91 -0.75
CA ARG A 176 -17.74 -8.37 -0.65
C ARG A 176 -17.18 -8.85 0.70
N ASP A 177 -17.22 -10.15 0.94
CA ASP A 177 -16.77 -10.74 2.21
C ASP A 177 -15.31 -10.41 2.54
N THR A 178 -14.42 -10.43 1.56
CA THR A 178 -12.96 -10.23 1.77
C THR A 178 -12.38 -9.07 0.99
N SER A 179 -13.13 -8.46 0.08
CA SER A 179 -12.66 -7.38 -0.77
C SER A 179 -13.72 -6.31 -0.99
N PHE A 180 -13.31 -5.20 -1.54
CA PHE A 180 -14.17 -4.14 -2.02
C PHE A 180 -13.51 -3.40 -3.18
N LYS A 181 -14.30 -2.62 -3.90
CA LYS A 181 -13.79 -1.74 -4.94
C LYS A 181 -13.84 -0.29 -4.50
N VAL A 182 -12.87 0.47 -4.97
CA VAL A 182 -12.87 1.93 -4.95
C VAL A 182 -13.10 2.38 -6.38
N SER A 183 -14.25 2.97 -6.66
CA SER A 183 -14.62 3.43 -8.00
C SER A 183 -13.85 4.67 -8.38
N LEU A 184 -13.30 4.71 -9.58
CA LEU A 184 -12.62 5.87 -10.15
C LEU A 184 -13.65 6.63 -11.01
N VAL A 185 -14.24 7.69 -10.47
CA VAL A 185 -15.21 8.51 -11.18
C VAL A 185 -14.53 9.76 -11.70
N ASP A 186 -14.45 9.91 -13.01
CA ASP A 186 -13.63 10.91 -13.72
C ASP A 186 -13.78 12.37 -13.25
N ASP A 187 -14.92 12.76 -12.71
CA ASP A 187 -15.23 14.15 -12.37
C ASP A 187 -14.95 14.53 -10.90
N ARG A 188 -14.61 13.56 -10.04
CA ARG A 188 -14.51 13.76 -8.59
C ARG A 188 -13.10 13.71 -8.02
N HIS A 189 -12.13 13.36 -8.84
CA HIS A 189 -10.74 13.23 -8.37
C HIS A 189 -10.19 14.55 -7.87
N LEU A 190 -9.91 14.64 -6.60
CA LEU A 190 -9.02 15.67 -6.07
C LEU A 190 -7.60 15.32 -6.51
N LYS A 191 -7.29 15.62 -7.79
CA LYS A 191 -5.95 15.42 -8.34
C LYS A 191 -5.00 16.38 -7.64
N THR A 192 -4.06 15.87 -6.88
CA THR A 192 -2.97 16.68 -6.38
C THR A 192 -1.68 16.20 -7.01
N ASP A 193 -0.97 17.13 -7.64
CA ASP A 193 0.42 16.96 -8.04
C ASP A 193 1.29 16.85 -6.79
N LEU A 194 1.42 15.66 -6.23
CA LEU A 194 2.48 15.32 -5.30
C LEU A 194 3.67 14.78 -6.10
N GLY A 195 4.31 15.68 -6.85
CA GLY A 195 5.37 15.33 -7.79
C GLY A 195 4.92 15.58 -9.23
N HIS A 196 5.85 15.81 -10.12
CA HIS A 196 5.67 16.32 -11.49
C HIS A 196 4.90 15.40 -12.48
N LYS A 197 4.07 14.46 -11.99
CA LYS A 197 3.31 13.54 -12.83
C LYS A 197 1.83 13.53 -12.43
N THR A 198 0.96 13.51 -13.45
CA THR A 198 -0.48 13.54 -13.28
C THR A 198 -1.07 12.13 -13.36
N PHE A 199 -2.31 11.95 -12.88
CA PHE A 199 -3.07 10.70 -13.01
C PHE A 199 -3.08 10.16 -14.45
N ASN A 200 -3.21 11.05 -15.44
CA ASN A 200 -3.26 10.67 -16.85
C ASN A 200 -1.92 10.11 -17.37
N ASP A 201 -0.82 10.30 -16.63
CA ASP A 201 0.49 9.74 -16.97
C ASP A 201 0.65 8.30 -16.43
N LEU A 202 -0.30 7.82 -15.63
CA LEU A 202 -0.28 6.46 -15.09
C LEU A 202 -0.93 5.50 -16.09
N VAL A 203 -0.08 4.79 -16.85
CA VAL A 203 -0.51 3.79 -17.83
C VAL A 203 -0.69 2.41 -17.19
N HIS A 204 0.07 2.12 -16.12
CA HIS A 204 0.04 0.85 -15.40
C HIS A 204 0.03 1.09 -13.91
N TYR A 205 -0.88 0.44 -13.21
CA TYR A 205 -1.04 0.53 -11.76
C TYR A 205 -0.08 -0.38 -10.97
N GLY A 206 0.83 -1.08 -11.65
CA GLY A 206 1.87 -1.88 -11.01
C GLY A 206 2.70 -1.04 -10.02
N GLY A 207 2.96 -1.61 -8.85
CA GLY A 207 3.62 -0.92 -7.73
C GLY A 207 2.67 -0.29 -6.71
N LEU A 208 1.38 -0.14 -7.03
CA LEU A 208 0.35 0.26 -6.05
C LEU A 208 -0.14 -0.92 -5.20
N SER A 209 0.17 -2.16 -5.58
CA SER A 209 -0.13 -3.34 -4.75
C SER A 209 0.47 -3.18 -3.36
N GLY A 210 -0.36 -3.27 -2.34
CA GLY A 210 0.03 -3.05 -0.95
C GLY A 210 -0.22 -1.63 -0.42
N CYS A 211 -0.73 -0.68 -1.23
CA CYS A 211 -1.02 0.65 -0.74
C CYS A 211 -2.27 0.68 0.15
N PRO A 212 -2.28 1.52 1.21
CA PRO A 212 -3.40 1.60 2.14
C PRO A 212 -4.60 2.31 1.51
N VAL A 213 -5.79 1.82 1.84
CA VAL A 213 -7.06 2.49 1.60
C VAL A 213 -7.61 2.95 2.93
N PHE A 214 -7.88 4.25 3.03
CA PHE A 214 -8.50 4.87 4.18
C PHE A 214 -9.93 5.30 3.84
N VAL A 215 -10.81 5.22 4.83
CA VAL A 215 -12.18 5.74 4.77
C VAL A 215 -12.32 6.90 5.73
N GLN A 216 -12.95 7.97 5.28
CA GLN A 216 -13.31 9.08 6.14
C GLN A 216 -14.49 8.67 7.01
N ARG A 217 -14.28 8.67 8.32
CA ARG A 217 -15.33 8.58 9.34
C ARG A 217 -15.72 9.98 9.81
N GLU A 218 -16.71 10.07 10.62
CA GLU A 218 -17.21 11.37 11.13
C GLU A 218 -16.12 12.18 11.85
N LEU A 219 -15.28 11.53 12.65
CA LEU A 219 -14.29 12.19 13.52
C LEU A 219 -12.82 11.83 13.19
N PHE A 220 -12.58 10.85 12.33
CA PHE A 220 -11.23 10.35 12.03
C PHE A 220 -11.16 9.70 10.65
N VAL A 221 -9.95 9.37 10.23
CA VAL A 221 -9.69 8.60 9.01
C VAL A 221 -9.21 7.22 9.42
N GLU A 222 -9.85 6.16 8.93
CA GLU A 222 -9.61 4.78 9.31
C GLU A 222 -9.06 3.97 8.14
N ILE A 223 -7.98 3.23 8.38
CA ILE A 223 -7.48 2.28 7.41
C ILE A 223 -8.41 1.06 7.34
N VAL A 224 -8.88 0.72 6.14
CA VAL A 224 -9.89 -0.34 5.94
C VAL A 224 -9.48 -1.40 4.94
N GLY A 225 -8.45 -1.16 4.14
CA GLY A 225 -8.04 -2.11 3.11
C GLY A 225 -6.65 -1.84 2.56
N ILE A 226 -6.21 -2.84 1.76
CA ILE A 226 -4.93 -2.83 1.03
C ILE A 226 -5.24 -3.08 -0.44
N VAL A 227 -4.82 -2.18 -1.32
CA VAL A 227 -4.98 -2.33 -2.77
C VAL A 227 -4.23 -3.56 -3.24
N ARG A 228 -4.91 -4.45 -3.97
CA ARG A 228 -4.32 -5.64 -4.57
C ARG A 228 -4.28 -5.59 -6.09
N GLU A 229 -5.24 -4.92 -6.70
CA GLU A 229 -5.35 -4.80 -8.15
C GLU A 229 -5.85 -3.40 -8.53
N GLY A 230 -5.38 -2.88 -9.65
CA GLY A 230 -5.79 -1.59 -10.19
C GLY A 230 -6.18 -1.69 -11.65
N GLY A 231 -7.21 -0.95 -12.03
CA GLY A 231 -7.69 -0.82 -13.39
C GLY A 231 -8.16 0.61 -13.66
N ASP A 232 -8.56 0.89 -14.90
CA ASP A 232 -8.94 2.24 -15.35
C ASP A 232 -10.22 2.76 -14.66
N LEU A 233 -11.06 1.87 -14.16
CA LEU A 233 -12.37 2.21 -13.60
C LEU A 233 -12.46 2.02 -12.08
N PHE A 234 -11.55 1.25 -11.48
CA PHE A 234 -11.56 0.97 -10.05
C PHE A 234 -10.23 0.41 -9.55
N PHE A 235 -10.01 0.53 -8.24
CA PHE A 235 -9.05 -0.27 -7.50
C PHE A 235 -9.80 -1.34 -6.71
N GLU A 236 -9.31 -2.58 -6.74
CA GLU A 236 -9.77 -3.63 -5.84
C GLU A 236 -8.83 -3.74 -4.64
N ALA A 237 -9.41 -3.80 -3.45
CA ALA A 237 -8.67 -3.85 -2.20
C ALA A 237 -9.13 -5.03 -1.34
N THR A 238 -8.19 -5.69 -0.66
CA THR A 238 -8.46 -6.65 0.40
C THR A 238 -8.86 -5.91 1.66
N ARG A 239 -9.94 -6.33 2.30
CA ARG A 239 -10.43 -5.75 3.55
C ARG A 239 -9.51 -6.10 4.71
N LEU A 240 -9.26 -5.15 5.61
CA LEU A 240 -8.46 -5.42 6.82
C LEU A 240 -9.26 -6.07 7.95
N ASP A 241 -10.57 -6.10 7.88
CA ASP A 241 -11.40 -6.83 8.84
C ASP A 241 -11.47 -8.35 8.56
N VAL A 242 -10.75 -8.84 7.53
CA VAL A 242 -10.46 -10.27 7.36
C VAL A 242 -9.41 -10.79 8.36
N PHE A 243 -8.77 -9.89 9.13
CA PHE A 243 -7.88 -10.27 10.21
C PHE A 243 -8.67 -10.46 11.52
N ASP A 244 -8.24 -11.43 12.31
CA ASP A 244 -8.75 -11.58 13.67
C ASP A 244 -8.12 -10.56 14.63
N SER A 245 -8.54 -10.59 15.91
CA SER A 245 -7.98 -9.72 16.94
C SER A 245 -6.48 -9.95 17.22
N ASN A 246 -5.92 -11.08 16.77
CA ASN A 246 -4.50 -11.42 16.90
C ASN A 246 -3.71 -11.10 15.61
N TYR A 247 -4.31 -10.35 14.68
CA TYR A 247 -3.73 -9.99 13.38
C TYR A 247 -3.38 -11.21 12.51
N ARG A 248 -4.10 -12.33 12.72
CA ARG A 248 -4.05 -13.49 11.86
C ARG A 248 -5.13 -13.38 10.80
N ILE A 249 -4.79 -13.77 9.59
CA ILE A 249 -5.74 -13.75 8.48
C ILE A 249 -6.73 -14.88 8.68
N PHE A 250 -8.04 -14.58 8.66
CA PHE A 250 -9.06 -15.60 8.60
C PHE A 250 -8.90 -16.41 7.31
N LYS A 251 -8.61 -17.68 7.46
CA LYS A 251 -8.58 -18.61 6.33
C LYS A 251 -10.01 -19.05 6.06
N PHE A 252 -10.59 -18.56 4.98
CA PHE A 252 -11.88 -19.07 4.51
C PHE A 252 -11.69 -20.52 4.01
N PRO A 253 -12.64 -21.45 4.30
CA PRO A 253 -12.44 -22.89 4.11
C PRO A 253 -12.14 -23.35 2.68
N GLU A 254 -12.34 -22.51 1.69
CA GLU A 254 -12.19 -22.86 0.27
C GLU A 254 -10.85 -22.49 -0.37
N ALA A 255 -9.96 -21.82 0.37
CA ALA A 255 -8.66 -21.43 -0.16
C ALA A 255 -7.57 -22.40 0.29
N THR A 256 -7.11 -23.24 -0.61
CA THR A 256 -5.87 -24.00 -0.42
C THR A 256 -4.69 -23.06 -0.59
N ASP A 257 -4.27 -22.42 0.49
CA ASP A 257 -3.01 -21.71 0.52
C ASP A 257 -1.88 -22.69 0.22
N ARG A 258 -1.04 -22.39 -0.76
CA ARG A 258 0.13 -23.22 -1.03
C ARG A 258 1.05 -23.14 0.19
N PRO A 259 1.49 -24.28 0.77
CA PRO A 259 2.53 -24.22 1.79
C PRO A 259 3.78 -23.58 1.17
N LEU A 260 4.39 -22.64 1.89
CA LEU A 260 5.71 -22.13 1.54
C LEU A 260 6.66 -23.35 1.59
N MET A 261 7.01 -23.85 0.41
CA MET A 261 8.04 -24.90 0.29
C MET A 261 9.38 -24.22 0.50
N LEU A 262 9.83 -24.22 1.76
CA LEU A 262 11.20 -23.89 2.09
C LEU A 262 12.06 -25.03 1.56
N GLY A 263 12.71 -24.80 0.41
CA GLY A 263 13.69 -25.71 -0.18
C GLY A 263 15.04 -25.63 0.52
#